data_c4bcc99096fadec16122df3c5f58e29f
#
_entry.id   c4bcc99096fadec16122df3c5f58e29f
#
_cell.length_a   1.000
_cell.length_b   1.000
_cell.length_c   1.000
_cell.angle_alpha   90.00
_cell.angle_beta   90.00
_cell.angle_gamma   90.00
#
_symmetry.space_group_name_H-M   'P 1'
#
loop_
_entity.id
_entity.type
_entity.pdbx_description
1 polymer ?
#
loop_
_entity_poly.entity_id
_entity_poly.type
_entity_poly.pdbx_seq_one_letter_code
_entity_poly.pdbx_strand_id
1 'polypeptide(L)'
;LTIANADVAEFIASEGSIVTEKPVRDLRLPRGVTLGGLVRNGSGFPIHGNTQIQPDDRVVVFCLSGLIKKMDRYFCRPTSAISRVISALSN
;
A
#
# COMPACT_ATOMS: atom_id res chain seq x y z
N LEU A 1 19.90 9.51 -15.97
CA LEU A 1 19.53 8.44 -15.03
C LEU A 1 18.43 7.57 -15.61
N THR A 2 18.68 6.31 -15.72
CA THR A 2 17.68 5.36 -16.17
C THR A 2 17.20 4.57 -14.96
N ILE A 3 15.88 4.58 -14.73
CA ILE A 3 15.26 3.76 -13.71
C ILE A 3 14.63 2.57 -14.41
N ALA A 4 15.27 1.42 -14.30
CA ALA A 4 14.76 0.17 -14.83
C ALA A 4 14.22 -0.69 -13.71
N ASN A 5 13.24 -1.54 -14.03
CA ASN A 5 12.70 -2.52 -13.09
C ASN A 5 12.06 -1.90 -11.84
N ALA A 6 11.46 -0.72 -12.00
CA ALA A 6 10.74 -0.07 -10.93
C ALA A 6 9.29 0.11 -11.32
N ASP A 7 8.40 -0.11 -10.37
CA ASP A 7 6.97 0.08 -10.52
C ASP A 7 6.49 1.20 -9.61
N VAL A 8 5.49 1.93 -10.07
CA VAL A 8 4.82 2.97 -9.28
C VAL A 8 3.34 2.68 -9.32
N ALA A 9 2.71 2.70 -8.16
CA ALA A 9 1.28 2.50 -8.07
C ALA A 9 0.68 3.32 -6.95
N GLU A 10 -0.60 3.63 -7.08
CA GLU A 10 -1.37 4.26 -6.02
C GLU A 10 -2.27 3.21 -5.39
N PHE A 11 -2.22 3.12 -4.06
CA PHE A 11 -3.09 2.23 -3.30
C PHE A 11 -3.98 3.03 -2.37
N ILE A 12 -5.22 2.61 -2.25
CA ILE A 12 -6.14 3.17 -1.26
C ILE A 12 -6.07 2.29 -0.03
N ALA A 13 -5.76 2.90 1.12
CA ALA A 13 -5.68 2.16 2.37
C ALA A 13 -7.08 1.81 2.86
N SER A 14 -7.35 0.53 3.00
CA SER A 14 -8.62 0.06 3.54
C SER A 14 -8.60 0.14 5.07
N GLU A 15 -9.77 0.36 5.65
CA GLU A 15 -9.92 0.27 7.09
C GLU A 15 -9.52 -1.14 7.56
N GLY A 16 -8.70 -1.20 8.60
CA GLY A 16 -8.21 -2.47 9.13
C GLY A 16 -7.07 -3.09 8.34
N SER A 17 -6.53 -2.38 7.34
CA SER A 17 -5.37 -2.87 6.60
C SER A 17 -4.09 -2.73 7.43
N ILE A 18 -3.07 -3.50 7.08
CA ILE A 18 -1.80 -3.51 7.80
C ILE A 18 -1.18 -2.11 7.88
N VAL A 19 -1.23 -1.35 6.77
CA VAL A 19 -0.60 -0.03 6.74
C VAL A 19 -1.24 0.98 7.69
N THR A 20 -2.47 0.75 8.13
CA THR A 20 -3.17 1.64 9.05
C THR A 20 -2.93 1.32 10.52
N GLU A 21 -2.25 0.21 10.82
CA GLU A 21 -2.09 -0.26 12.19
C GLU A 21 -1.03 0.48 13.00
N LYS A 22 0.03 0.92 12.34
CA LYS A 22 1.21 1.49 13.00
C LYS A 22 1.78 2.62 12.18
N PRO A 23 2.58 3.52 12.79
CA PRO A 23 3.35 4.50 12.02
C PRO A 23 4.24 3.80 11.00
N VAL A 24 4.51 4.49 9.91
CA VAL A 24 5.25 3.91 8.78
C VAL A 24 6.58 3.28 9.22
N ARG A 25 7.30 3.91 10.15
CA ARG A 25 8.59 3.37 10.62
C ARG A 25 8.46 1.99 11.27
N ASP A 26 7.28 1.66 11.79
CA ASP A 26 7.05 0.38 12.47
C ASP A 26 6.40 -0.67 11.56
N LEU A 27 6.12 -0.30 10.33
CA LEU A 27 5.61 -1.24 9.34
C LEU A 27 6.76 -2.07 8.79
N ARG A 28 6.52 -3.36 8.68
CA ARG A 28 7.52 -4.27 8.11
C ARG A 28 7.24 -4.46 6.63
N LEU A 29 7.57 -3.42 5.85
CA LEU A 29 7.40 -3.47 4.41
C LEU A 29 8.51 -4.28 3.76
N PRO A 30 8.26 -4.90 2.61
CA PRO A 30 9.30 -5.61 1.88
C PRO A 30 10.45 -4.68 1.50
N ARG A 31 11.64 -5.24 1.37
CA ARG A 31 12.78 -4.54 0.83
C ARG A 31 12.48 -4.06 -0.59
N GLY A 32 12.95 -2.89 -0.94
CA GLY A 32 12.72 -2.34 -2.28
C GLY A 32 11.39 -1.61 -2.42
N VAL A 33 10.69 -1.33 -1.32
CA VAL A 33 9.45 -0.58 -1.29
C VAL A 33 9.68 0.76 -0.62
N THR A 34 9.22 1.82 -1.27
CA THR A 34 9.24 3.18 -0.71
C THR A 34 7.85 3.79 -0.82
N LEU A 35 7.36 4.32 0.27
CA LEU A 35 6.10 5.08 0.28
C LEU A 35 6.45 6.54 0.02
N GLY A 36 6.01 7.06 -1.13
CA GLY A 36 6.43 8.38 -1.59
C GLY A 36 5.61 9.53 -1.02
N GLY A 37 4.33 9.30 -0.82
CA GLY A 37 3.43 10.33 -0.32
C GLY A 37 2.02 9.80 -0.24
N LEU A 38 1.14 10.58 0.35
CA LEU A 38 -0.28 10.23 0.41
C LEU A 38 -1.15 11.45 0.12
N VAL A 39 -2.36 11.16 -0.33
CA VAL A 39 -3.41 12.17 -0.53
C VAL A 39 -4.53 11.86 0.43
N ARG A 40 -4.91 12.87 1.20
CA ARG A 40 -6.00 12.78 2.18
C ARG A 40 -6.90 14.00 2.02
N ASN A 41 -8.17 13.78 1.80
CA ASN A 41 -9.14 14.87 1.62
C ASN A 41 -8.69 15.89 0.56
N GLY A 42 -8.13 15.39 -0.54
CA GLY A 42 -7.68 16.24 -1.64
C GLY A 42 -6.34 16.92 -1.45
N SER A 43 -5.67 16.74 -0.31
CA SER A 43 -4.37 17.36 -0.02
C SER A 43 -3.26 16.32 0.02
N GLY A 44 -2.12 16.68 -0.57
CA GLY A 44 -0.96 15.81 -0.59
C GLY A 44 -0.07 16.02 0.61
N PHE A 45 0.45 14.93 1.15
CA PHE A 45 1.37 14.95 2.28
C PHE A 45 2.56 14.05 1.99
N PRO A 46 3.78 14.49 2.34
CA PRO A 46 4.92 13.59 2.30
C PRO A 46 4.78 12.54 3.41
N ILE A 47 5.35 11.36 3.17
CA ILE A 47 5.35 10.30 4.17
C ILE A 47 6.70 10.25 4.86
N HIS A 48 6.65 10.28 6.19
CA HIS A 48 7.81 10.15 7.06
C HIS A 48 7.64 8.93 7.94
N GLY A 49 8.67 8.59 8.70
CA GLY A 49 8.58 7.49 9.65
C GLY A 49 7.46 7.65 10.67
N ASN A 50 7.15 8.89 11.05
CA ASN A 50 6.08 9.18 12.01
C ASN A 50 4.68 9.23 11.41
N THR A 51 4.57 9.14 10.09
CA THR A 51 3.29 9.23 9.41
C THR A 51 2.41 8.05 9.78
N GLN A 52 1.18 8.34 10.17
CA GLN A 52 0.16 7.33 10.40
C GLN A 52 -0.80 7.35 9.21
N ILE A 53 -0.76 6.29 8.41
CA ILE A 53 -1.68 6.15 7.27
C ILE A 53 -3.05 5.85 7.84
N GLN A 54 -4.07 6.54 7.31
CA GLN A 54 -5.44 6.40 7.75
C GLN A 54 -6.28 5.72 6.68
N PRO A 55 -7.42 5.12 7.05
CA PRO A 55 -8.34 4.59 6.05
C PRO A 55 -8.70 5.63 5.01
N ASP A 56 -8.81 5.19 3.76
CA ASP A 56 -9.11 6.00 2.58
C ASP A 56 -7.97 6.89 2.09
N ASP A 57 -6.83 6.91 2.76
CA ASP A 57 -5.66 7.58 2.22
C ASP A 57 -5.25 6.92 0.91
N ARG A 58 -4.88 7.74 -0.07
CA ARG A 58 -4.29 7.29 -1.32
C ARG A 58 -2.78 7.40 -1.17
N VAL A 59 -2.10 6.27 -1.26
CA VAL A 59 -0.66 6.20 -1.01
C VAL A 59 0.07 5.86 -2.29
N VAL A 60 1.05 6.68 -2.64
CA VAL A 60 1.92 6.43 -3.80
C VAL A 60 3.06 5.53 -3.35
N VAL A 61 3.18 4.40 -4.02
CA VAL A 61 4.16 3.37 -3.69
C VAL A 61 5.13 3.21 -4.85
N PHE A 62 6.42 3.30 -4.54
CA PHE A 62 7.50 2.98 -5.47
C PHE A 62 8.10 1.66 -5.04
N CYS A 63 8.28 0.73 -5.96
CA CYS A 63 8.88 -0.54 -5.60
C CYS A 63 9.64 -1.16 -6.77
N LEU A 64 10.54 -2.07 -6.43
CA LEU A 64 11.21 -2.87 -7.45
C LEU A 64 10.18 -3.73 -8.19
N SER A 65 10.45 -3.99 -9.45
CA SER A 65 9.56 -4.72 -10.33
C SER A 65 9.15 -6.07 -9.73
N GLY A 66 7.88 -6.37 -9.80
CA GLY A 66 7.33 -7.61 -9.28
C GLY A 66 6.84 -7.55 -7.85
N LEU A 67 7.11 -6.44 -7.13
CA LEU A 67 6.65 -6.30 -5.73
C LEU A 67 5.27 -5.67 -5.61
N ILE A 68 4.77 -5.07 -6.68
CA ILE A 68 3.52 -4.30 -6.59
C ILE A 68 2.34 -5.19 -6.15
N LYS A 69 2.28 -6.41 -6.63
CA LYS A 69 1.21 -7.35 -6.24
C LYS A 69 1.27 -7.71 -4.77
N LYS A 70 2.48 -7.77 -4.21
CA LYS A 70 2.64 -8.07 -2.78
C LYS A 70 2.13 -6.95 -1.90
N MET A 71 2.11 -5.73 -2.43
CA MET A 71 1.65 -4.57 -1.67
C MET A 71 0.15 -4.58 -1.42
N ASP A 72 -0.62 -5.28 -2.23
CA ASP A 72 -2.07 -5.39 -2.04
C ASP A 72 -2.42 -5.83 -0.62
N ARG A 73 -1.72 -6.82 -0.09
CA ARG A 73 -2.01 -7.35 1.25
C ARG A 73 -1.79 -6.34 2.37
N TYR A 74 -0.96 -5.33 2.13
CA TYR A 74 -0.68 -4.30 3.14
C TYR A 74 -1.74 -3.21 3.14
N PHE A 75 -2.38 -2.97 2.00
CA PHE A 75 -3.35 -1.90 1.83
C PHE A 75 -4.79 -2.38 1.88
N CYS A 76 -5.04 -3.64 1.64
CA CYS A 76 -6.39 -4.19 1.62
C CYS A 76 -6.66 -4.96 2.90
N ARG A 77 -7.86 -4.74 3.46
CA ARG A 77 -8.31 -5.51 4.60
C ARG A 77 -8.41 -6.99 4.20
N PRO A 78 -7.94 -7.91 5.05
CA PRO A 78 -8.13 -9.33 4.78
C PRO A 78 -9.61 -9.65 4.61
N THR A 79 -9.94 -10.35 3.51
CA THR A 79 -11.29 -10.82 3.26
C THR A 79 -11.47 -12.23 3.85
N SER A 80 -12.73 -12.65 4.02
CA SER A 80 -13.00 -14.02 4.43
C SER A 80 -12.51 -14.99 3.34
N ALA A 81 -12.23 -16.24 3.72
CA ALA A 81 -11.82 -17.26 2.76
C ALA A 81 -12.84 -17.44 1.64
N ILE A 82 -14.13 -17.36 1.98
CA ILE A 82 -15.21 -17.49 1.00
C ILE A 82 -15.14 -16.35 -0.01
N SER A 83 -14.96 -15.12 0.43
CA SER A 83 -14.83 -13.97 -0.46
C SER A 83 -13.64 -14.11 -1.40
N ARG A 84 -12.52 -14.62 -0.91
CA ARG A 84 -11.33 -14.84 -1.73
C ARG A 84 -11.58 -15.89 -2.81
N VAL A 85 -12.25 -16.97 -2.45
CA VAL A 85 -12.58 -18.03 -3.40
C VAL A 85 -13.48 -17.49 -4.50
N ILE A 86 -14.51 -16.73 -4.15
CA ILE A 86 -15.42 -16.10 -5.10
C ILE A 86 -14.66 -15.17 -6.03
N SER A 87 -13.77 -14.34 -5.51
CA SER A 87 -12.96 -13.43 -6.32
C SER A 87 -12.07 -14.19 -7.29
N ALA A 88 -11.47 -15.29 -6.85
CA ALA A 88 -10.62 -16.11 -7.71
C ALA A 88 -11.42 -16.76 -8.83
N LEU A 89 -12.65 -17.19 -8.56
CA LEU A 89 -13.50 -17.82 -9.55
C LEU A 89 -14.09 -16.85 -10.56
N SER A 90 -14.26 -15.57 -10.17
CA SER A 90 -14.85 -14.56 -11.04
C SER A 90 -13.85 -13.94 -12.02
N ASN A 91 -12.60 -14.21 -11.85
CA ASN A 91 -11.57 -13.77 -12.78
C ASN A 91 -11.38 -14.81 -13.90
#